data_b8081aea0e638267bd020441675a2903
#
_entry.id   b8081aea0e638267bd020441675a2903
#
_cell.length_a   1.000
_cell.length_b   1.000
_cell.length_c   1.000
_cell.angle_alpha   90.00
_cell.angle_beta   90.00
_cell.angle_gamma   90.00
#
_symmetry.space_group_name_H-M   'P 1'
#
loop_
_entity.id
_entity.type
_entity.pdbx_description
1 polymer ?
#
loop_
_entity_poly.entity_id
_entity_poly.type
_entity_poly.pdbx_seq_one_letter_code
_entity_poly.pdbx_strand_id
1 'polypeptide(L)'
;MSDARAPRTAHPSATPLLSVEGLNTVFDLPGGPAPAVIDVSFRLNAGETLCLVGESGSGKSVTALSMLKLVQLPGRIAGGRVLFNDRDLLTLGERELQRVRGAEISLVFQEPMTALNPVFTIGDHIEETLAVHGAARGREARQRAIALLDAVSVPEPERRVRDYPHQLSGGLRQRALIAMAIACNPSVLIADEPTTALDVTIQAQILDLLRDLKTRFGLALLLITHDLGVVAEMADRVAVMYAGRIVEEAPVRQLFHNPRHPYTQALLASMPGGRRGGRLTAIQGTVPPLGHLPPGCTFAPRCPKRFDPCDKAVPGVTTIGGRPREDELPREDELPPKAGSYERAETAGVSRSRTRSFRLQAEAPLQAEARTGAEAHTTRCYLYSPAVDPEVMPEMPLKDAR
;
A
#
# COMPACT_ATOMS: atom_id res chain seq x y z
N MET A 1 -35.91 -9.14 7.60
CA MET A 1 -36.02 -8.52 6.28
C MET A 1 -34.72 -7.79 6.06
N SER A 2 -33.96 -8.27 5.13
CA SER A 2 -32.55 -7.92 4.91
C SER A 2 -32.43 -6.66 4.05
N ASP A 3 -31.94 -5.57 4.65
CA ASP A 3 -31.42 -4.44 3.88
C ASP A 3 -29.97 -4.75 3.48
N ALA A 4 -29.85 -5.60 2.45
CA ALA A 4 -28.61 -5.70 1.71
C ALA A 4 -28.47 -4.40 0.92
N ARG A 5 -27.61 -3.49 1.41
CA ARG A 5 -27.23 -2.28 0.69
C ARG A 5 -26.73 -2.70 -0.69
N ALA A 6 -27.46 -2.31 -1.73
CA ALA A 6 -27.13 -2.61 -3.12
C ALA A 6 -25.67 -2.21 -3.44
N PRO A 7 -25.00 -2.90 -4.35
CA PRO A 7 -23.65 -2.54 -4.76
C PRO A 7 -23.67 -1.08 -5.26
N ARG A 8 -22.87 -0.23 -4.62
CA ARG A 8 -22.70 1.17 -5.02
C ARG A 8 -22.04 1.15 -6.39
N THR A 9 -22.79 1.44 -7.44
CA THR A 9 -22.23 1.73 -8.76
C THR A 9 -21.30 2.94 -8.61
N ALA A 10 -20.00 2.71 -8.75
CA ALA A 10 -18.99 3.74 -8.70
C ALA A 10 -19.15 4.66 -9.92
N HIS A 11 -19.87 5.77 -9.77
CA HIS A 11 -19.67 6.91 -10.66
C HIS A 11 -18.29 7.50 -10.34
N PRO A 12 -17.47 7.85 -11.34
CA PRO A 12 -16.22 8.55 -11.11
C PRO A 12 -16.54 9.94 -10.57
N SER A 13 -16.60 10.08 -9.25
CA SER A 13 -16.67 11.40 -8.61
C SER A 13 -15.32 12.09 -8.83
N ALA A 14 -15.32 13.34 -9.23
CA ALA A 14 -14.12 14.15 -9.38
C ALA A 14 -13.35 14.34 -8.06
N THR A 15 -13.92 13.94 -6.93
CA THR A 15 -13.39 14.08 -5.57
C THR A 15 -12.79 12.75 -5.12
N PRO A 16 -11.53 12.71 -4.64
CA PRO A 16 -10.91 11.49 -4.09
C PRO A 16 -11.65 11.02 -2.83
N LEU A 17 -11.70 9.70 -2.61
CA LEU A 17 -12.29 9.11 -1.41
C LEU A 17 -11.52 9.51 -0.15
N LEU A 18 -10.19 9.54 -0.26
CA LEU A 18 -9.27 9.92 0.81
C LEU A 18 -8.20 10.84 0.23
N SER A 19 -7.95 11.99 0.87
CA SER A 19 -6.87 12.92 0.54
C SER A 19 -6.03 13.21 1.77
N VAL A 20 -4.74 12.99 1.66
CA VAL A 20 -3.74 13.40 2.66
C VAL A 20 -3.03 14.62 2.12
N GLU A 21 -2.95 15.69 2.91
CA GLU A 21 -2.43 16.99 2.47
C GLU A 21 -1.45 17.55 3.51
N GLY A 22 -0.18 17.63 3.12
CA GLY A 22 0.87 18.22 3.94
C GLY A 22 1.02 17.58 5.32
N LEU A 23 0.80 16.26 5.44
CA LEU A 23 0.84 15.54 6.71
C LEU A 23 2.24 15.58 7.31
N ASN A 24 2.32 15.99 8.58
CA ASN A 24 3.55 16.06 9.35
C ASN A 24 3.38 15.32 10.68
N THR A 25 4.33 14.42 10.99
CA THR A 25 4.38 13.71 12.27
C THR A 25 5.78 13.76 12.83
N VAL A 26 5.89 14.12 14.10
CA VAL A 26 7.16 14.26 14.80
C VAL A 26 7.16 13.40 16.07
N PHE A 27 8.34 12.96 16.47
CA PHE A 27 8.58 12.29 17.76
C PHE A 27 9.40 13.23 18.66
N ASP A 28 8.89 13.52 19.84
CA ASP A 28 9.58 14.37 20.80
C ASP A 28 10.64 13.54 21.55
N LEU A 29 11.86 13.52 20.99
CA LEU A 29 13.00 12.77 21.52
C LEU A 29 13.83 13.67 22.48
N PRO A 30 14.70 13.08 23.34
CA PRO A 30 15.58 13.86 24.24
C PRO A 30 16.47 14.89 23.53
N GLY A 31 16.79 14.65 22.24
CA GLY A 31 17.57 15.56 21.38
C GLY A 31 16.74 16.63 20.67
N GLY A 32 15.44 16.70 20.91
CA GLY A 32 14.50 17.60 20.25
C GLY A 32 13.51 16.87 19.32
N PRO A 33 12.57 17.63 18.72
CA PRO A 33 11.57 17.04 17.84
C PRO A 33 12.20 16.42 16.58
N ALA A 34 11.94 15.15 16.36
CA ALA A 34 12.46 14.37 15.24
C ALA A 34 11.33 14.07 14.24
N PRO A 35 11.33 14.65 13.03
CA PRO A 35 10.28 14.48 12.04
C PRO A 35 10.38 13.09 11.41
N ALA A 36 9.29 12.32 11.46
CA ALA A 36 9.15 10.99 10.87
C ALA A 36 8.28 10.98 9.59
N VAL A 37 7.35 11.93 9.49
CA VAL A 37 6.53 12.18 8.29
C VAL A 37 6.60 13.66 8.01
N ILE A 38 6.93 14.04 6.79
CA ILE A 38 7.28 15.41 6.43
C ILE A 38 6.60 15.79 5.12
N ASP A 39 5.60 16.66 5.21
CA ASP A 39 4.89 17.21 4.05
C ASP A 39 4.40 16.11 3.08
N VAL A 40 3.81 15.05 3.66
CA VAL A 40 3.29 13.94 2.89
C VAL A 40 1.91 14.29 2.36
N SER A 41 1.77 14.19 1.03
CA SER A 41 0.51 14.45 0.33
C SER A 41 0.30 13.38 -0.73
N PHE A 42 -0.90 12.77 -0.73
CA PHE A 42 -1.36 11.83 -1.76
C PHE A 42 -2.89 11.73 -1.74
N ARG A 43 -3.44 11.10 -2.76
CA ARG A 43 -4.89 10.87 -2.87
C ARG A 43 -5.14 9.39 -3.14
N LEU A 44 -6.28 8.91 -2.67
CA LEU A 44 -6.76 7.56 -2.94
C LEU A 44 -8.20 7.65 -3.43
N ASN A 45 -8.44 7.13 -4.63
CA ASN A 45 -9.75 7.12 -5.26
C ASN A 45 -10.55 5.87 -4.85
N ALA A 46 -11.86 5.91 -5.00
CA ALA A 46 -12.70 4.73 -4.76
C ALA A 46 -12.32 3.58 -5.70
N GLY A 47 -12.12 2.39 -5.14
CA GLY A 47 -11.73 1.20 -5.90
C GLY A 47 -10.29 1.21 -6.44
N GLU A 48 -9.47 2.18 -6.07
CA GLU A 48 -8.05 2.26 -6.42
C GLU A 48 -7.20 1.46 -5.44
N THR A 49 -6.06 0.93 -5.93
CA THR A 49 -4.94 0.46 -5.10
C THR A 49 -3.78 1.44 -5.23
N LEU A 50 -3.51 2.20 -4.18
CA LEU A 50 -2.29 2.98 -4.04
C LEU A 50 -1.28 2.19 -3.22
N CYS A 51 -0.09 1.94 -3.77
CA CYS A 51 1.01 1.36 -3.02
C CYS A 51 1.94 2.44 -2.46
N LEU A 52 2.17 2.43 -1.15
CA LEU A 52 3.18 3.26 -0.49
C LEU A 52 4.43 2.41 -0.24
N VAL A 53 5.53 2.72 -0.91
CA VAL A 53 6.73 1.88 -0.93
C VAL A 53 7.98 2.62 -0.47
N GLY A 54 8.97 1.89 0.02
CA GLY A 54 10.26 2.43 0.47
C GLY A 54 10.97 1.49 1.43
N GLU A 55 12.23 1.80 1.73
CA GLU A 55 13.03 1.05 2.71
C GLU A 55 12.39 1.07 4.11
N SER A 56 12.79 0.13 4.99
CA SER A 56 12.43 0.16 6.41
C SER A 56 12.89 1.49 7.03
N GLY A 57 12.06 2.06 7.91
CA GLY A 57 12.32 3.37 8.52
C GLY A 57 12.02 4.58 7.63
N SER A 58 11.46 4.40 6.41
CA SER A 58 11.10 5.53 5.55
C SER A 58 9.87 6.33 6.00
N GLY A 59 9.10 5.85 7.00
CA GLY A 59 7.95 6.55 7.56
C GLY A 59 6.57 6.00 7.12
N LYS A 60 6.49 4.92 6.35
CA LYS A 60 5.25 4.36 5.77
C LYS A 60 4.19 4.02 6.83
N SER A 61 4.53 3.17 7.80
CA SER A 61 3.61 2.76 8.88
C SER A 61 3.22 3.95 9.75
N VAL A 62 4.16 4.87 10.02
CA VAL A 62 3.86 6.11 10.77
C VAL A 62 2.86 6.98 10.00
N THR A 63 2.95 7.04 8.67
CA THR A 63 1.97 7.74 7.84
C THR A 63 0.57 7.13 8.00
N ALA A 64 0.44 5.80 7.90
CA ALA A 64 -0.84 5.10 8.10
C ALA A 64 -1.43 5.35 9.49
N LEU A 65 -0.62 5.23 10.54
CA LEU A 65 -1.04 5.49 11.92
C LEU A 65 -1.44 6.96 12.13
N SER A 66 -0.73 7.90 11.49
CA SER A 66 -1.01 9.34 11.58
C SER A 66 -2.37 9.68 10.98
N MET A 67 -2.72 9.06 9.84
CA MET A 67 -4.02 9.28 9.18
C MET A 67 -5.21 8.97 10.10
N LEU A 68 -5.03 7.99 10.98
CA LEU A 68 -6.07 7.55 11.93
C LEU A 68 -5.84 8.07 13.35
N LYS A 69 -4.91 8.99 13.60
CA LYS A 69 -4.51 9.48 14.93
C LYS A 69 -4.17 8.34 15.90
N LEU A 70 -3.45 7.31 15.41
CA LEU A 70 -3.01 6.14 16.18
C LEU A 70 -1.52 6.19 16.55
N VAL A 71 -0.85 7.32 16.28
CA VAL A 71 0.55 7.51 16.65
C VAL A 71 0.69 7.51 18.15
N GLN A 72 1.54 6.62 18.67
CA GLN A 72 1.78 6.51 20.12
C GLN A 72 2.81 7.54 20.58
N LEU A 73 2.69 7.96 21.84
CA LEU A 73 3.69 8.80 22.48
C LEU A 73 5.09 8.15 22.42
N PRO A 74 6.15 8.94 22.24
CA PRO A 74 6.23 10.41 22.20
C PRO A 74 5.93 11.02 20.82
N GLY A 75 5.28 10.30 19.92
CA GLY A 75 4.88 10.79 18.60
C GLY A 75 3.62 11.66 18.65
N ARG A 76 3.59 12.69 17.82
CA ARG A 76 2.41 13.56 17.62
C ARG A 76 2.30 14.05 16.19
N ILE A 77 1.08 14.29 15.76
CA ILE A 77 0.81 14.92 14.46
C ILE A 77 1.07 16.42 14.63
N ALA A 78 1.99 16.95 13.81
CA ALA A 78 2.43 18.33 13.89
C ALA A 78 1.69 19.26 12.90
N GLY A 79 1.01 18.71 11.88
CA GLY A 79 0.26 19.49 10.91
C GLY A 79 -0.22 18.65 9.73
N GLY A 80 -0.92 19.30 8.83
CA GLY A 80 -1.54 18.69 7.66
C GLY A 80 -3.03 18.44 7.82
N ARG A 81 -3.64 17.80 6.82
CA ARG A 81 -5.04 17.39 6.81
C ARG A 81 -5.19 15.98 6.27
N VAL A 82 -6.21 15.27 6.75
CA VAL A 82 -6.61 13.95 6.24
C VAL A 82 -8.11 14.00 5.96
N LEU A 83 -8.45 14.23 4.69
CA LEU A 83 -9.83 14.37 4.25
C LEU A 83 -10.37 13.00 3.81
N PHE A 84 -11.41 12.54 4.46
CA PHE A 84 -12.15 11.34 4.07
C PHE A 84 -13.61 11.73 3.79
N ASN A 85 -14.07 11.56 2.54
CA ASN A 85 -15.36 12.09 2.10
C ASN A 85 -15.52 13.58 2.48
N ASP A 86 -14.52 14.41 2.18
CA ASP A 86 -14.43 15.85 2.48
C ASP A 86 -14.43 16.21 3.98
N ARG A 87 -14.37 15.23 4.89
CA ARG A 87 -14.31 15.41 6.34
C ARG A 87 -12.87 15.26 6.83
N ASP A 88 -12.33 16.29 7.47
CA ASP A 88 -10.96 16.24 8.03
C ASP A 88 -10.92 15.41 9.31
N LEU A 89 -10.29 14.23 9.22
CA LEU A 89 -10.17 13.28 10.32
C LEU A 89 -9.32 13.83 11.48
N LEU A 90 -8.36 14.71 11.20
CA LEU A 90 -7.46 15.22 12.24
C LEU A 90 -8.16 16.21 13.18
N THR A 91 -9.27 16.81 12.75
CA THR A 91 -10.09 17.72 13.57
C THR A 91 -11.13 17.00 14.43
N LEU A 92 -11.42 15.72 14.14
CA LEU A 92 -12.42 14.94 14.84
C LEU A 92 -12.03 14.64 16.29
N GLY A 93 -13.03 14.64 17.16
CA GLY A 93 -12.92 14.12 18.51
C GLY A 93 -12.83 12.60 18.55
N GLU A 94 -12.35 12.03 19.68
CA GLU A 94 -12.10 10.59 19.79
C GLU A 94 -13.35 9.74 19.53
N ARG A 95 -14.53 10.16 20.02
CA ARG A 95 -15.79 9.44 19.77
C ARG A 95 -16.20 9.38 18.31
N GLU A 96 -15.87 10.42 17.54
CA GLU A 96 -16.14 10.45 16.10
C GLU A 96 -15.14 9.60 15.34
N LEU A 97 -13.85 9.66 15.72
CA LEU A 97 -12.80 8.81 15.16
C LEU A 97 -13.07 7.32 15.40
N GLN A 98 -13.59 6.95 16.57
CA GLN A 98 -13.99 5.56 16.86
C GLN A 98 -15.05 5.05 15.89
N ARG A 99 -15.94 5.93 15.39
CA ARG A 99 -16.93 5.55 14.37
C ARG A 99 -16.32 5.37 12.98
N VAL A 100 -15.20 6.05 12.69
CA VAL A 100 -14.49 5.96 11.42
C VAL A 100 -13.56 4.74 11.41
N ARG A 101 -12.77 4.57 12.49
CA ARG A 101 -11.81 3.46 12.62
C ARG A 101 -12.56 2.13 12.65
N GLY A 102 -12.21 1.21 11.77
CA GLY A 102 -12.80 -0.11 11.63
C GLY A 102 -14.13 -0.17 10.86
N ALA A 103 -14.94 0.88 10.89
CA ALA A 103 -16.23 0.92 10.18
C ALA A 103 -16.16 1.58 8.80
N GLU A 104 -15.41 2.66 8.66
CA GLU A 104 -15.28 3.39 7.39
C GLU A 104 -13.88 3.23 6.78
N ILE A 105 -12.84 3.30 7.64
CA ILE A 105 -11.44 3.05 7.29
C ILE A 105 -10.91 1.99 8.23
N SER A 106 -10.40 0.89 7.69
CA SER A 106 -9.84 -0.20 8.48
C SER A 106 -8.34 -0.34 8.24
N LEU A 107 -7.62 -0.83 9.25
CA LEU A 107 -6.17 -1.02 9.21
C LEU A 107 -5.83 -2.47 9.58
N VAL A 108 -5.11 -3.14 8.68
CA VAL A 108 -4.43 -4.41 8.95
C VAL A 108 -3.00 -4.11 9.34
N PHE A 109 -2.63 -4.46 10.57
CA PHE A 109 -1.28 -4.22 11.11
C PHE A 109 -0.26 -5.22 10.58
N GLN A 110 1.00 -4.82 10.58
CA GLN A 110 2.14 -5.61 10.10
C GLN A 110 2.31 -6.95 10.85
N GLU A 111 2.07 -6.96 12.17
CA GLU A 111 2.27 -8.14 13.01
C GLU A 111 0.95 -8.68 13.54
N PRO A 112 0.46 -9.85 13.03
CA PRO A 112 -0.77 -10.46 13.51
C PRO A 112 -0.76 -10.82 14.99
N MET A 113 0.40 -11.15 15.54
CA MET A 113 0.54 -11.55 16.95
C MET A 113 0.35 -10.40 17.94
N THR A 114 0.61 -9.17 17.52
CA THR A 114 0.41 -7.98 18.36
C THR A 114 -1.01 -7.43 18.23
N ALA A 115 -1.68 -7.71 17.11
CA ALA A 115 -3.04 -7.24 16.84
C ALA A 115 -4.13 -8.15 17.44
N LEU A 116 -3.87 -9.45 17.59
CA LEU A 116 -4.80 -10.41 18.15
C LEU A 116 -4.46 -10.69 19.62
N ASN A 117 -5.39 -10.39 20.52
CA ASN A 117 -5.23 -10.71 21.94
C ASN A 117 -5.30 -12.24 22.12
N PRO A 118 -4.25 -12.90 22.67
CA PRO A 118 -4.16 -14.36 22.73
C PRO A 118 -5.18 -15.05 23.67
N VAL A 119 -5.86 -14.30 24.53
CA VAL A 119 -6.84 -14.85 25.48
C VAL A 119 -8.27 -14.87 24.95
N PHE A 120 -8.50 -14.31 23.77
CA PHE A 120 -9.80 -14.34 23.07
C PHE A 120 -9.73 -15.24 21.84
N THR A 121 -10.87 -15.84 21.48
CA THR A 121 -10.99 -16.62 20.25
C THR A 121 -11.02 -15.69 19.02
N ILE A 122 -10.78 -16.26 17.84
CA ILE A 122 -10.91 -15.53 16.57
C ILE A 122 -12.34 -14.98 16.40
N GLY A 123 -13.34 -15.78 16.82
CA GLY A 123 -14.73 -15.34 16.80
C GLY A 123 -14.98 -14.14 17.70
N ASP A 124 -14.46 -14.16 18.93
CA ASP A 124 -14.64 -13.06 19.88
C ASP A 124 -14.11 -11.73 19.31
N HIS A 125 -12.94 -11.73 18.64
CA HIS A 125 -12.38 -10.52 18.01
C HIS A 125 -13.29 -9.96 16.92
N ILE A 126 -13.83 -10.84 16.05
CA ILE A 126 -14.71 -10.39 14.96
C ILE A 126 -16.06 -9.94 15.52
N GLU A 127 -16.62 -10.68 16.48
CA GLU A 127 -17.89 -10.35 17.14
C GLU A 127 -17.80 -9.04 17.91
N GLU A 128 -16.69 -8.78 18.61
CA GLU A 128 -16.41 -7.51 19.29
C GLU A 128 -16.40 -6.36 18.30
N THR A 129 -15.67 -6.51 17.18
CA THR A 129 -15.64 -5.50 16.12
C THR A 129 -17.04 -5.17 15.61
N LEU A 130 -17.84 -6.19 15.31
CA LEU A 130 -19.23 -6.03 14.89
C LEU A 130 -20.10 -5.33 15.94
N ALA A 131 -19.91 -5.69 17.21
CA ALA A 131 -20.71 -5.17 18.32
C ALA A 131 -20.38 -3.71 18.66
N VAL A 132 -19.09 -3.35 18.66
CA VAL A 132 -18.61 -1.98 18.94
C VAL A 132 -19.15 -1.00 17.89
N HIS A 133 -19.18 -1.41 16.62
CA HIS A 133 -19.71 -0.59 15.52
C HIS A 133 -21.23 -0.72 15.32
N GLY A 134 -21.92 -1.50 16.16
CA GLY A 134 -23.37 -1.67 16.07
C GLY A 134 -23.83 -2.44 14.82
N ALA A 135 -22.92 -3.16 14.16
CA ALA A 135 -23.21 -3.89 12.92
C ALA A 135 -23.96 -5.21 13.18
N ALA A 136 -23.64 -5.92 14.28
CA ALA A 136 -24.36 -7.12 14.73
C ALA A 136 -24.03 -7.41 16.21
N ARG A 137 -24.85 -8.22 16.87
CA ARG A 137 -24.64 -8.69 18.26
C ARG A 137 -25.12 -10.11 18.45
N GLY A 138 -24.56 -10.81 19.46
CA GLY A 138 -24.99 -12.14 19.88
C GLY A 138 -24.94 -13.16 18.74
N ARG A 139 -26.03 -13.93 18.56
CA ARG A 139 -26.09 -14.98 17.53
C ARG A 139 -25.84 -14.47 16.11
N GLU A 140 -26.31 -13.27 15.78
CA GLU A 140 -26.08 -12.66 14.46
C GLU A 140 -24.59 -12.35 14.24
N ALA A 141 -23.92 -11.75 15.24
CA ALA A 141 -22.48 -11.49 15.16
C ALA A 141 -21.68 -12.78 14.95
N ARG A 142 -22.03 -13.86 15.67
CA ARG A 142 -21.42 -15.18 15.50
C ARG A 142 -21.59 -15.73 14.08
N GLN A 143 -22.79 -15.64 13.51
CA GLN A 143 -23.04 -16.09 12.15
C GLN A 143 -22.27 -15.26 11.13
N ARG A 144 -22.20 -13.94 11.32
CA ARG A 144 -21.39 -13.06 10.46
C ARG A 144 -19.90 -13.34 10.59
N ALA A 145 -19.39 -13.64 11.80
CA ALA A 145 -17.99 -13.99 11.99
C ALA A 145 -17.62 -15.26 11.21
N ILE A 146 -18.46 -16.28 11.22
CA ILE A 146 -18.28 -17.50 10.43
C ILE A 146 -18.27 -17.17 8.93
N ALA A 147 -19.25 -16.39 8.46
CA ALA A 147 -19.32 -15.99 7.05
C ALA A 147 -18.13 -15.14 6.60
N LEU A 148 -17.58 -14.29 7.48
CA LEU A 148 -16.36 -13.50 7.20
C LEU A 148 -15.12 -14.38 7.11
N LEU A 149 -14.98 -15.38 7.99
CA LEU A 149 -13.89 -16.36 7.92
C LEU A 149 -13.96 -17.20 6.63
N ASP A 150 -15.15 -17.59 6.20
CA ASP A 150 -15.36 -18.24 4.91
C ASP A 150 -14.98 -17.32 3.74
N ALA A 151 -15.41 -16.06 3.78
CA ALA A 151 -15.12 -15.06 2.76
C ALA A 151 -13.62 -14.82 2.57
N VAL A 152 -12.80 -15.00 3.61
CA VAL A 152 -11.34 -14.93 3.54
C VAL A 152 -10.68 -16.31 3.34
N SER A 153 -11.48 -17.32 2.97
CA SER A 153 -11.01 -18.68 2.68
C SER A 153 -10.28 -19.35 3.86
N VAL A 154 -10.78 -19.17 5.09
CA VAL A 154 -10.35 -19.96 6.24
C VAL A 154 -11.08 -21.31 6.20
N PRO A 155 -10.37 -22.45 6.17
CA PRO A 155 -11.02 -23.77 6.14
C PRO A 155 -11.74 -24.06 7.45
N GLU A 156 -12.88 -24.77 7.39
CA GLU A 156 -13.69 -25.12 8.56
C GLU A 156 -14.07 -23.91 9.44
N PRO A 157 -14.70 -22.84 8.88
CA PRO A 157 -14.89 -21.58 9.59
C PRO A 157 -15.75 -21.75 10.87
N GLU A 158 -16.71 -22.66 10.91
CA GLU A 158 -17.55 -22.98 12.08
C GLU A 158 -16.74 -23.54 13.26
N ARG A 159 -15.63 -24.23 12.97
CA ARG A 159 -14.68 -24.71 13.96
C ARG A 159 -13.70 -23.60 14.31
N ARG A 160 -13.05 -23.00 13.30
CA ARG A 160 -11.97 -22.03 13.47
C ARG A 160 -12.39 -20.77 14.22
N VAL A 161 -13.65 -20.40 14.14
CA VAL A 161 -14.20 -19.26 14.90
C VAL A 161 -14.04 -19.46 16.43
N ARG A 162 -13.81 -20.70 16.93
CA ARG A 162 -13.57 -21.02 18.34
C ARG A 162 -12.08 -21.16 18.68
N ASP A 163 -11.21 -21.18 17.67
CA ASP A 163 -9.78 -21.33 17.89
C ASP A 163 -9.18 -20.01 18.43
N TYR A 164 -8.14 -20.15 19.23
CA TYR A 164 -7.33 -19.02 19.69
C TYR A 164 -6.25 -18.67 18.68
N PRO A 165 -5.72 -17.42 18.66
CA PRO A 165 -4.69 -17.00 17.71
C PRO A 165 -3.46 -17.93 17.65
N HIS A 166 -3.01 -18.46 18.79
CA HIS A 166 -1.85 -19.34 18.87
C HIS A 166 -2.08 -20.74 18.25
N GLN A 167 -3.33 -21.13 18.03
CA GLN A 167 -3.70 -22.41 17.39
C GLN A 167 -3.72 -22.34 15.85
N LEU A 168 -3.57 -21.13 15.29
CA LEU A 168 -3.58 -20.89 13.85
C LEU A 168 -2.16 -20.75 13.29
N SER A 169 -1.98 -21.16 12.03
CA SER A 169 -0.76 -20.83 11.25
C SER A 169 -0.67 -19.34 10.96
N GLY A 170 0.51 -18.84 10.58
CA GLY A 170 0.71 -17.41 10.22
C GLY A 170 -0.27 -16.92 9.16
N GLY A 171 -0.44 -17.67 8.09
CA GLY A 171 -1.38 -17.32 7.02
C GLY A 171 -2.84 -17.34 7.45
N LEU A 172 -3.25 -18.25 8.35
CA LEU A 172 -4.61 -18.27 8.89
C LEU A 172 -4.86 -17.11 9.85
N ARG A 173 -3.85 -16.70 10.64
CA ARG A 173 -3.94 -15.49 11.49
C ARG A 173 -4.10 -14.24 10.62
N GLN A 174 -3.33 -14.14 9.53
CA GLN A 174 -3.44 -13.02 8.60
C GLN A 174 -4.82 -12.95 7.95
N ARG A 175 -5.38 -14.08 7.52
CA ARG A 175 -6.76 -14.17 7.01
C ARG A 175 -7.78 -13.75 8.07
N ALA A 176 -7.62 -14.16 9.32
CA ALA A 176 -8.49 -13.75 10.42
C ALA A 176 -8.43 -12.24 10.67
N LEU A 177 -7.23 -11.62 10.64
CA LEU A 177 -7.10 -10.16 10.73
C LEU A 177 -7.77 -9.44 9.56
N ILE A 178 -7.64 -9.95 8.34
CA ILE A 178 -8.33 -9.41 7.18
C ILE A 178 -9.84 -9.54 7.35
N ALA A 179 -10.35 -10.70 7.84
CA ALA A 179 -11.77 -10.89 8.14
C ALA A 179 -12.29 -9.85 9.15
N MET A 180 -11.54 -9.62 10.23
CA MET A 180 -11.85 -8.60 11.22
C MET A 180 -11.85 -7.19 10.59
N ALA A 181 -10.86 -6.88 9.75
CA ALA A 181 -10.73 -5.58 9.11
C ALA A 181 -11.89 -5.27 8.15
N ILE A 182 -12.47 -6.27 7.48
CA ILE A 182 -13.59 -6.08 6.56
C ILE A 182 -14.97 -6.28 7.22
N ALA A 183 -15.04 -6.58 8.53
CA ALA A 183 -16.27 -6.97 9.22
C ALA A 183 -17.40 -5.93 9.11
N CYS A 184 -17.07 -4.67 9.07
CA CYS A 184 -18.02 -3.56 8.96
C CYS A 184 -18.15 -2.98 7.54
N ASN A 185 -17.64 -3.66 6.51
CA ASN A 185 -17.63 -3.20 5.11
C ASN A 185 -17.03 -1.80 4.95
N PRO A 186 -15.76 -1.58 5.34
CA PRO A 186 -15.11 -0.29 5.20
C PRO A 186 -15.03 0.15 3.74
N SER A 187 -14.89 1.45 3.50
CA SER A 187 -14.66 2.00 2.17
C SER A 187 -13.17 2.01 1.80
N VAL A 188 -12.31 2.11 2.84
CA VAL A 188 -10.84 2.10 2.70
C VAL A 188 -10.26 1.01 3.57
N LEU A 189 -9.39 0.18 3.00
CA LEU A 189 -8.55 -0.76 3.70
C LEU A 189 -7.09 -0.31 3.60
N ILE A 190 -6.46 -0.07 4.74
CA ILE A 190 -5.02 0.16 4.84
C ILE A 190 -4.40 -1.17 5.24
N ALA A 191 -3.49 -1.70 4.42
CA ALA A 191 -2.78 -2.94 4.70
C ALA A 191 -1.28 -2.64 4.86
N ASP A 192 -0.80 -2.67 6.09
CA ASP A 192 0.59 -2.38 6.41
C ASP A 192 1.39 -3.68 6.43
N GLU A 193 2.19 -3.87 5.39
CA GLU A 193 3.03 -5.06 5.16
C GLU A 193 2.29 -6.40 5.38
N PRO A 194 1.13 -6.62 4.75
CA PRO A 194 0.24 -7.74 5.09
C PRO A 194 0.80 -9.11 4.77
N THR A 195 1.93 -9.21 4.09
CA THR A 195 2.57 -10.46 3.67
C THR A 195 3.93 -10.68 4.31
N THR A 196 4.40 -9.76 5.17
CA THR A 196 5.69 -9.89 5.85
C THR A 196 5.72 -11.13 6.74
N ALA A 197 6.84 -11.85 6.74
CA ALA A 197 7.07 -13.10 7.45
C ALA A 197 6.18 -14.30 7.03
N LEU A 198 5.55 -14.23 5.85
CA LEU A 198 4.84 -15.36 5.24
C LEU A 198 5.71 -16.00 4.15
N ASP A 199 5.52 -17.28 3.93
CA ASP A 199 6.16 -17.96 2.78
C ASP A 199 5.54 -17.45 1.45
N VAL A 200 6.29 -17.60 0.35
CA VAL A 200 5.94 -17.08 -0.98
C VAL A 200 4.56 -17.56 -1.45
N THR A 201 4.20 -18.79 -1.15
CA THR A 201 2.91 -19.38 -1.56
C THR A 201 1.75 -18.74 -0.81
N ILE A 202 1.89 -18.57 0.50
CA ILE A 202 0.88 -17.91 1.33
C ILE A 202 0.81 -16.41 1.01
N GLN A 203 1.95 -15.77 0.74
CA GLN A 203 1.99 -14.37 0.27
C GLN A 203 1.11 -14.18 -0.97
N ALA A 204 1.31 -15.01 -2.02
CA ALA A 204 0.50 -14.94 -3.23
C ALA A 204 -1.00 -15.11 -2.94
N GLN A 205 -1.36 -16.07 -2.07
CA GLN A 205 -2.75 -16.29 -1.67
C GLN A 205 -3.37 -15.10 -0.92
N ILE A 206 -2.59 -14.38 -0.08
CA ILE A 206 -3.09 -13.19 0.62
C ILE A 206 -3.28 -12.02 -0.37
N LEU A 207 -2.39 -11.88 -1.35
CA LEU A 207 -2.54 -10.83 -2.38
C LEU A 207 -3.76 -11.09 -3.27
N ASP A 208 -3.97 -12.34 -3.70
CA ASP A 208 -5.18 -12.74 -4.44
C ASP A 208 -6.44 -12.46 -3.61
N LEU A 209 -6.43 -12.82 -2.32
CA LEU A 209 -7.53 -12.52 -1.41
C LEU A 209 -7.83 -11.01 -1.34
N LEU A 210 -6.81 -10.17 -1.16
CA LEU A 210 -7.00 -8.71 -1.11
C LEU A 210 -7.58 -8.16 -2.42
N ARG A 211 -7.18 -8.71 -3.58
CA ARG A 211 -7.71 -8.35 -4.90
C ARG A 211 -9.19 -8.72 -5.02
N ASP A 212 -9.53 -9.92 -4.60
CA ASP A 212 -10.92 -10.42 -4.61
C ASP A 212 -11.81 -9.59 -3.69
N LEU A 213 -11.34 -9.29 -2.47
CA LEU A 213 -12.06 -8.45 -1.51
C LEU A 213 -12.23 -7.02 -2.02
N LYS A 214 -11.19 -6.42 -2.64
CA LYS A 214 -11.28 -5.10 -3.29
C LYS A 214 -12.44 -5.08 -4.29
N THR A 215 -12.52 -6.10 -5.15
CA THR A 215 -13.56 -6.20 -6.19
C THR A 215 -14.95 -6.45 -5.59
N ARG A 216 -15.07 -7.41 -4.66
CA ARG A 216 -16.35 -7.82 -4.06
C ARG A 216 -16.98 -6.74 -3.18
N PHE A 217 -16.17 -6.01 -2.42
CA PHE A 217 -16.63 -4.99 -1.47
C PHE A 217 -16.48 -3.55 -1.99
N GLY A 218 -15.90 -3.36 -3.19
CA GLY A 218 -15.65 -2.03 -3.75
C GLY A 218 -14.66 -1.20 -2.94
N LEU A 219 -13.68 -1.86 -2.30
CA LEU A 219 -12.71 -1.22 -1.41
C LEU A 219 -11.70 -0.37 -2.19
N ALA A 220 -11.32 0.77 -1.62
CA ALA A 220 -10.06 1.43 -1.94
C ALA A 220 -8.96 0.83 -1.04
N LEU A 221 -7.79 0.49 -1.61
CA LEU A 221 -6.70 -0.17 -0.90
C LEU A 221 -5.47 0.73 -0.84
N LEU A 222 -5.05 1.10 0.36
CA LEU A 222 -3.71 1.63 0.61
C LEU A 222 -2.81 0.49 1.07
N LEU A 223 -1.96 0.01 0.17
CA LEU A 223 -1.05 -1.10 0.43
C LEU A 223 0.34 -0.57 0.74
N ILE A 224 0.83 -0.82 1.94
CA ILE A 224 2.18 -0.49 2.36
C ILE A 224 3.05 -1.74 2.23
N THR A 225 4.14 -1.62 1.49
CA THR A 225 5.09 -2.73 1.30
C THR A 225 6.49 -2.22 0.93
N HIS A 226 7.48 -3.04 1.14
CA HIS A 226 8.83 -2.85 0.61
C HIS A 226 9.13 -3.78 -0.59
N ASP A 227 8.20 -4.67 -0.93
CA ASP A 227 8.34 -5.63 -2.03
C ASP A 227 7.77 -5.04 -3.33
N LEU A 228 8.67 -4.71 -4.26
CA LEU A 228 8.32 -4.16 -5.57
C LEU A 228 7.64 -5.19 -6.50
N GLY A 229 7.81 -6.49 -6.26
CA GLY A 229 7.06 -7.54 -6.95
C GLY A 229 5.57 -7.45 -6.62
N VAL A 230 5.26 -7.27 -5.33
CA VAL A 230 3.89 -7.02 -4.86
C VAL A 230 3.32 -5.73 -5.47
N VAL A 231 4.13 -4.68 -5.57
CA VAL A 231 3.72 -3.41 -6.18
C VAL A 231 3.36 -3.57 -7.65
N ALA A 232 4.19 -4.27 -8.42
CA ALA A 232 3.94 -4.52 -9.85
C ALA A 232 2.65 -5.30 -10.10
N GLU A 233 2.26 -6.14 -9.14
CA GLU A 233 1.08 -6.99 -9.22
C GLU A 233 -0.21 -6.31 -8.77
N MET A 234 -0.14 -5.48 -7.72
CA MET A 234 -1.31 -4.97 -7.01
C MET A 234 -1.63 -3.50 -7.28
N ALA A 235 -0.62 -2.68 -7.62
CA ALA A 235 -0.78 -1.24 -7.66
C ALA A 235 -1.46 -0.75 -8.94
N ASP A 236 -2.39 0.20 -8.77
CA ASP A 236 -2.80 1.10 -9.86
C ASP A 236 -1.82 2.28 -9.92
N ARG A 237 -1.46 2.84 -8.76
CA ARG A 237 -0.52 3.95 -8.59
C ARG A 237 0.43 3.68 -7.42
N VAL A 238 1.62 4.26 -7.48
CA VAL A 238 2.70 4.04 -6.50
C VAL A 238 3.21 5.37 -5.99
N ALA A 239 3.32 5.50 -4.67
CA ALA A 239 4.01 6.59 -3.99
C ALA A 239 5.27 6.03 -3.32
N VAL A 240 6.43 6.52 -3.74
CA VAL A 240 7.74 6.11 -3.22
C VAL A 240 8.14 7.03 -2.08
N MET A 241 8.35 6.44 -0.90
CA MET A 241 8.66 7.18 0.32
C MET A 241 10.10 6.97 0.76
N TYR A 242 10.82 8.06 1.06
CA TYR A 242 12.17 8.04 1.58
C TYR A 242 12.33 9.06 2.71
N ALA A 243 12.81 8.61 3.87
CA ALA A 243 13.12 9.45 5.03
C ALA A 243 12.00 10.48 5.35
N GLY A 244 10.78 9.99 5.47
CA GLY A 244 9.60 10.77 5.85
C GLY A 244 8.90 11.53 4.72
N ARG A 245 9.39 11.50 3.47
CA ARG A 245 8.82 12.24 2.34
C ARG A 245 8.42 11.32 1.18
N ILE A 246 7.35 11.66 0.47
CA ILE A 246 7.11 11.10 -0.86
C ILE A 246 8.07 11.78 -1.82
N VAL A 247 8.94 10.98 -2.45
CA VAL A 247 9.96 11.46 -3.38
C VAL A 247 9.56 11.31 -4.83
N GLU A 248 8.68 10.36 -5.12
CA GLU A 248 8.11 10.14 -6.45
C GLU A 248 6.74 9.49 -6.34
N GLU A 249 5.79 9.90 -7.19
CA GLU A 249 4.48 9.30 -7.31
C GLU A 249 4.09 9.22 -8.78
N ALA A 250 3.65 8.04 -9.22
CA ALA A 250 3.26 7.80 -10.61
C ALA A 250 2.33 6.58 -10.75
N PRO A 251 1.61 6.45 -11.86
CA PRO A 251 1.02 5.17 -12.28
C PRO A 251 2.08 4.07 -12.31
N VAL A 252 1.70 2.85 -11.89
CA VAL A 252 2.66 1.74 -11.70
C VAL A 252 3.53 1.52 -12.93
N ARG A 253 2.95 1.49 -14.14
CA ARG A 253 3.70 1.29 -15.39
C ARG A 253 4.75 2.38 -15.61
N GLN A 254 4.38 3.64 -15.40
CA GLN A 254 5.32 4.77 -15.56
C GLN A 254 6.48 4.70 -14.57
N LEU A 255 6.18 4.35 -13.30
CA LEU A 255 7.22 4.24 -12.29
C LEU A 255 8.26 3.18 -12.63
N PHE A 256 7.81 2.01 -13.09
CA PHE A 256 8.72 0.90 -13.43
C PHE A 256 9.56 1.15 -14.67
N HIS A 257 9.02 1.83 -15.68
CA HIS A 257 9.71 2.04 -16.96
C HIS A 257 10.45 3.34 -17.05
N ASN A 258 9.96 4.37 -16.39
CA ASN A 258 10.55 5.70 -16.46
C ASN A 258 10.68 6.37 -15.08
N PRO A 259 11.35 5.69 -14.12
CA PRO A 259 11.55 6.26 -12.79
C PRO A 259 12.38 7.54 -12.89
N ARG A 260 11.93 8.59 -12.21
CA ARG A 260 12.56 9.91 -12.28
C ARG A 260 13.48 10.14 -11.10
N HIS A 261 13.05 9.81 -9.89
CA HIS A 261 13.90 10.06 -8.73
C HIS A 261 15.05 9.05 -8.66
N PRO A 262 16.30 9.48 -8.40
CA PRO A 262 17.46 8.59 -8.31
C PRO A 262 17.31 7.48 -7.27
N TYR A 263 16.57 7.71 -6.16
CA TYR A 263 16.23 6.67 -5.20
C TYR A 263 15.33 5.61 -5.81
N THR A 264 14.28 5.99 -6.55
CA THR A 264 13.40 5.03 -7.23
C THR A 264 14.17 4.19 -8.25
N GLN A 265 15.09 4.84 -9.01
CA GLN A 265 15.96 4.14 -9.95
C GLN A 265 16.84 3.10 -9.25
N ALA A 266 17.43 3.47 -8.10
CA ALA A 266 18.25 2.57 -7.32
C ALA A 266 17.43 1.43 -6.67
N LEU A 267 16.22 1.74 -6.20
CA LEU A 267 15.30 0.77 -5.61
C LEU A 267 14.88 -0.29 -6.65
N LEU A 268 14.51 0.13 -7.86
CA LEU A 268 14.18 -0.76 -8.98
C LEU A 268 15.40 -1.58 -9.46
N ALA A 269 16.59 -0.99 -9.46
CA ALA A 269 17.82 -1.68 -9.85
C ALA A 269 18.26 -2.77 -8.83
N SER A 270 17.77 -2.71 -7.59
CA SER A 270 18.02 -3.71 -6.57
C SER A 270 17.08 -4.92 -6.63
N MET A 271 16.08 -4.93 -7.51
CA MET A 271 15.14 -6.04 -7.68
C MET A 271 15.82 -7.27 -8.28
N PRO A 272 15.52 -8.48 -7.76
CA PRO A 272 15.89 -9.72 -8.43
C PRO A 272 15.23 -9.82 -9.82
N GLY A 273 16.01 -10.09 -10.87
CA GLY A 273 15.48 -10.27 -12.23
C GLY A 273 15.36 -9.02 -13.11
N GLY A 274 15.70 -7.83 -12.62
CA GLY A 274 15.51 -6.54 -13.31
C GLY A 274 16.38 -6.30 -14.56
N ARG A 275 17.44 -7.08 -14.80
CA ARG A 275 18.19 -7.15 -16.07
C ARG A 275 18.77 -8.56 -16.20
N ARG A 276 18.53 -9.24 -17.32
CA ARG A 276 19.12 -10.57 -17.61
C ARG A 276 20.65 -10.49 -17.43
N GLY A 277 21.17 -11.16 -16.38
CA GLY A 277 22.61 -11.32 -16.14
C GLY A 277 23.33 -10.18 -15.41
N GLY A 278 22.62 -9.16 -14.90
CA GLY A 278 23.20 -8.08 -14.11
C GLY A 278 23.43 -8.45 -12.64
N ARG A 279 24.58 -8.02 -12.08
CA ARG A 279 24.86 -8.10 -10.64
C ARG A 279 23.87 -7.20 -9.91
N LEU A 280 23.18 -7.71 -8.88
CA LEU A 280 22.29 -6.89 -8.03
C LEU A 280 23.10 -5.71 -7.47
N THR A 281 22.60 -4.50 -7.67
CA THR A 281 23.25 -3.29 -7.15
C THR A 281 22.53 -2.88 -5.88
N ALA A 282 23.13 -3.13 -4.73
CA ALA A 282 22.59 -2.67 -3.46
C ALA A 282 22.70 -1.14 -3.38
N ILE A 283 21.68 -0.50 -2.80
CA ILE A 283 21.73 0.93 -2.48
C ILE A 283 22.71 1.10 -1.32
N GLN A 284 23.83 1.81 -1.57
CA GLN A 284 24.87 1.98 -0.55
C GLN A 284 24.36 2.87 0.60
N GLY A 285 24.84 2.59 1.83
CA GLY A 285 24.46 3.31 3.04
C GLY A 285 23.06 2.92 3.56
N THR A 286 22.57 3.64 4.53
CA THR A 286 21.29 3.42 5.20
C THR A 286 20.42 4.66 5.15
N VAL A 287 19.11 4.50 5.35
CA VAL A 287 18.18 5.63 5.54
C VAL A 287 18.67 6.45 6.75
N PRO A 288 18.73 7.78 6.68
CA PRO A 288 19.12 8.61 7.81
C PRO A 288 18.28 8.30 9.04
N PRO A 289 18.90 8.10 10.21
CA PRO A 289 18.16 7.87 11.45
C PRO A 289 17.24 9.05 11.79
N LEU A 290 16.17 8.76 12.51
CA LEU A 290 15.24 9.77 12.96
C LEU A 290 15.97 10.88 13.75
N GLY A 291 15.73 12.13 13.41
CA GLY A 291 16.42 13.30 14.00
C GLY A 291 17.76 13.67 13.34
N HIS A 292 18.27 12.91 12.37
CA HIS A 292 19.54 13.17 11.69
C HIS A 292 19.37 13.35 10.17
N LEU A 293 18.32 14.06 9.77
CA LEU A 293 18.08 14.36 8.37
C LEU A 293 19.07 15.40 7.85
N PRO A 294 19.57 15.27 6.60
CA PRO A 294 20.38 16.30 5.99
C PRO A 294 19.54 17.57 5.73
N PRO A 295 20.18 18.75 5.67
CA PRO A 295 19.46 20.02 5.51
C PRO A 295 18.78 20.19 4.14
N GLY A 296 19.27 19.49 3.13
CA GLY A 296 18.71 19.51 1.76
C GLY A 296 17.89 18.29 1.39
N CYS A 297 18.09 17.77 0.19
CA CYS A 297 17.45 16.54 -0.27
C CYS A 297 17.84 15.38 0.67
N THR A 298 16.83 14.69 1.22
CA THR A 298 17.04 13.60 2.17
C THR A 298 17.85 12.43 1.59
N PHE A 299 17.80 12.24 0.28
CA PHE A 299 18.58 11.21 -0.43
C PHE A 299 19.97 11.68 -0.87
N ALA A 300 20.32 12.97 -0.76
CA ALA A 300 21.61 13.51 -1.24
C ALA A 300 22.84 12.72 -0.78
N PRO A 301 22.95 12.25 0.49
CA PRO A 301 24.13 11.50 0.96
C PRO A 301 24.34 10.15 0.21
N ARG A 302 23.30 9.59 -0.38
CA ARG A 302 23.31 8.28 -1.08
C ARG A 302 23.11 8.44 -2.59
N CYS A 303 22.90 9.67 -3.08
CA CYS A 303 22.55 9.95 -4.47
C CYS A 303 23.80 9.98 -5.37
N PRO A 304 23.92 9.09 -6.38
CA PRO A 304 25.03 9.10 -7.31
C PRO A 304 24.98 10.31 -8.28
N LYS A 305 23.83 11.02 -8.32
CA LYS A 305 23.60 12.21 -9.17
C LYS A 305 23.55 13.49 -8.34
N ARG A 306 24.15 13.50 -7.14
CA ARG A 306 24.18 14.65 -6.24
C ARG A 306 24.97 15.81 -6.85
N PHE A 307 24.46 17.04 -6.70
CA PHE A 307 25.11 18.28 -7.11
C PHE A 307 24.75 19.42 -6.13
N ASP A 308 25.33 20.61 -6.28
CA ASP A 308 25.35 21.68 -5.28
C ASP A 308 24.00 21.97 -4.57
N PRO A 309 22.86 22.20 -5.26
CA PRO A 309 21.62 22.52 -4.53
C PRO A 309 21.06 21.36 -3.68
N CYS A 310 21.46 20.11 -3.95
CA CYS A 310 20.94 18.95 -3.24
C CYS A 310 21.27 18.96 -1.74
N ASP A 311 22.35 19.60 -1.33
CA ASP A 311 22.80 19.65 0.07
C ASP A 311 22.24 20.83 0.83
N LYS A 312 21.75 21.85 0.13
CA LYS A 312 21.42 23.16 0.72
C LYS A 312 19.93 23.34 0.94
N ALA A 313 19.11 22.77 0.07
CA ALA A 313 17.67 22.94 0.14
C ALA A 313 16.91 21.66 -0.25
N VAL A 314 15.68 21.54 0.23
CA VAL A 314 14.78 20.44 -0.12
C VAL A 314 14.10 20.76 -1.45
N PRO A 315 14.18 19.87 -2.46
CA PRO A 315 13.48 20.09 -3.72
C PRO A 315 11.97 20.13 -3.55
N GLY A 316 11.31 21.05 -4.25
CA GLY A 316 9.85 21.09 -4.35
C GLY A 316 9.29 19.91 -5.16
N VAL A 317 7.98 19.74 -5.13
CA VAL A 317 7.29 18.78 -5.99
C VAL A 317 7.23 19.34 -7.41
N THR A 318 7.73 18.56 -8.36
CA THR A 318 7.65 18.88 -9.79
C THR A 318 6.75 17.87 -10.48
N THR A 319 5.76 18.37 -11.22
CA THR A 319 4.94 17.55 -12.11
C THR A 319 5.64 17.39 -13.43
N ILE A 320 5.89 16.16 -13.83
CA ILE A 320 6.54 15.87 -15.12
C ILE A 320 5.47 15.93 -16.20
N GLY A 321 5.54 16.95 -17.04
CA GLY A 321 4.59 17.16 -18.14
C GLY A 321 4.82 16.17 -19.28
N GLY A 322 3.72 15.66 -19.82
CA GLY A 322 3.62 14.82 -21.00
C GLY A 322 3.05 13.43 -20.66
N ARG A 323 1.88 13.11 -21.24
CA ARG A 323 1.47 11.71 -21.38
C ARG A 323 2.59 11.02 -22.16
N PRO A 324 3.16 9.90 -21.67
CA PRO A 324 3.92 9.03 -22.55
C PRO A 324 3.02 8.73 -23.75
N ARG A 325 3.55 8.74 -24.95
CA ARG A 325 2.82 8.25 -26.12
C ARG A 325 2.45 6.80 -25.84
N GLU A 326 1.30 6.35 -26.34
CA GLU A 326 0.85 4.95 -26.11
C GLU A 326 1.89 3.92 -26.59
N ASP A 327 2.72 4.30 -27.57
CA ASP A 327 3.83 3.52 -28.10
C ASP A 327 5.11 3.57 -27.19
N GLU A 328 5.17 4.48 -26.23
CA GLU A 328 6.23 4.56 -25.19
C GLU A 328 5.86 3.80 -23.90
N LEU A 329 4.62 3.34 -23.78
CA LEU A 329 4.17 2.52 -22.65
C LEU A 329 4.50 1.05 -22.94
N PRO A 330 5.28 0.37 -22.08
CA PRO A 330 5.59 -1.02 -22.28
C PRO A 330 4.35 -1.91 -22.15
N ARG A 331 4.40 -3.04 -22.80
CA ARG A 331 3.35 -4.07 -22.76
C ARG A 331 3.35 -4.76 -21.39
N GLU A 332 2.23 -5.39 -21.03
CA GLU A 332 2.10 -6.10 -19.73
C GLU A 332 3.15 -7.19 -19.52
N ASP A 333 3.65 -7.78 -20.60
CA ASP A 333 4.69 -8.81 -20.61
C ASP A 333 6.10 -8.27 -20.32
N GLU A 334 6.30 -6.96 -20.34
CA GLU A 334 7.56 -6.28 -20.00
C GLU A 334 7.66 -5.88 -18.52
N LEU A 335 6.58 -6.03 -17.77
CA LEU A 335 6.62 -5.89 -16.31
C LEU A 335 7.38 -7.08 -15.68
N PRO A 336 8.03 -6.89 -14.52
CA PRO A 336 8.66 -8.00 -13.82
C PRO A 336 7.63 -9.11 -13.57
N PRO A 337 8.06 -10.39 -13.64
CA PRO A 337 7.15 -11.52 -13.48
C PRO A 337 6.39 -11.40 -12.15
N LYS A 338 5.09 -11.68 -12.21
CA LYS A 338 4.20 -11.66 -11.04
C LYS A 338 4.81 -12.53 -9.94
N ALA A 339 4.78 -12.06 -8.70
CA ALA A 339 5.23 -12.83 -7.56
C ALA A 339 4.42 -14.14 -7.49
N GLY A 340 5.05 -15.28 -7.80
CA GLY A 340 4.39 -16.60 -7.84
C GLY A 340 4.59 -17.41 -9.13
N SER A 341 5.19 -16.83 -10.19
CA SER A 341 5.53 -17.55 -11.42
C SER A 341 6.86 -18.32 -11.34
N TYR A 342 7.25 -18.79 -10.14
CA TYR A 342 8.28 -19.84 -10.05
C TYR A 342 7.66 -21.14 -10.53
N GLU A 343 8.23 -21.70 -11.60
CA GLU A 343 7.83 -22.91 -12.27
C GLU A 343 7.42 -24.00 -11.27
N ARG A 344 6.22 -24.55 -11.49
CA ARG A 344 5.84 -25.82 -10.90
C ARG A 344 6.84 -26.87 -11.41
N ALA A 345 7.79 -27.24 -10.56
CA ALA A 345 8.54 -28.46 -10.78
C ALA A 345 7.52 -29.61 -10.84
N GLU A 346 7.44 -30.25 -12.00
CA GLU A 346 6.65 -31.46 -12.22
C GLU A 346 7.11 -32.55 -11.24
N THR A 347 6.35 -32.75 -10.16
CA THR A 347 6.39 -34.01 -9.43
C THR A 347 5.33 -34.91 -10.03
N ALA A 348 5.78 -35.88 -10.78
CA ALA A 348 4.99 -36.95 -11.33
C ALA A 348 4.27 -37.76 -10.23
N GLY A 349 3.00 -38.01 -10.45
CA GLY A 349 2.29 -39.18 -9.99
C GLY A 349 1.46 -39.06 -8.71
N VAL A 350 0.21 -38.62 -8.79
CA VAL A 350 -0.90 -39.19 -8.04
C VAL A 350 -2.20 -39.08 -8.85
N SER A 351 -2.84 -40.20 -8.90
CA SER A 351 -4.14 -40.63 -9.44
C SER A 351 -5.26 -39.61 -9.66
N ARG A 352 -5.86 -39.74 -10.84
CA ARG A 352 -7.08 -39.06 -11.29
C ARG A 352 -8.30 -39.47 -10.44
N SER A 353 -8.99 -38.52 -9.83
CA SER A 353 -10.40 -38.62 -9.52
C SER A 353 -11.16 -37.45 -10.13
N ARG A 354 -12.30 -37.78 -10.72
CA ARG A 354 -13.18 -36.96 -11.56
C ARG A 354 -13.60 -35.66 -10.87
N THR A 355 -13.33 -34.53 -11.51
CA THR A 355 -14.05 -33.29 -11.24
C THR A 355 -14.65 -32.74 -12.55
N ARG A 356 -15.93 -32.43 -12.50
CA ARG A 356 -16.74 -31.91 -13.60
C ARG A 356 -16.19 -30.56 -14.04
N SER A 357 -15.94 -30.46 -15.35
CA SER A 357 -15.62 -29.20 -16.02
C SER A 357 -16.81 -28.23 -15.95
N PHE A 358 -16.61 -27.09 -15.30
CA PHE A 358 -17.36 -25.88 -15.57
C PHE A 358 -16.56 -25.06 -16.59
N ARG A 359 -17.01 -25.08 -17.85
CA ARG A 359 -16.59 -24.12 -18.87
C ARG A 359 -17.23 -22.78 -18.50
N LEU A 360 -16.44 -21.83 -18.04
CA LEU A 360 -16.77 -20.41 -18.11
C LEU A 360 -16.24 -19.89 -19.46
N GLN A 361 -17.18 -19.47 -20.30
CA GLN A 361 -16.92 -18.75 -21.52
C GLN A 361 -16.29 -17.40 -21.15
N ALA A 362 -15.04 -17.23 -21.53
CA ALA A 362 -14.36 -15.94 -21.51
C ALA A 362 -14.50 -15.36 -22.93
N GLU A 363 -15.42 -14.42 -23.11
CA GLU A 363 -15.41 -13.46 -24.22
C GLU A 363 -16.18 -12.21 -23.79
N ALA A 364 -15.44 -11.20 -23.35
CA ALA A 364 -15.79 -9.79 -23.56
C ALA A 364 -14.49 -8.99 -23.60
N PRO A 365 -14.20 -8.23 -24.68
CA PRO A 365 -13.05 -7.35 -24.70
C PRO A 365 -13.30 -6.22 -23.70
N LEU A 366 -12.41 -6.07 -22.72
CA LEU A 366 -12.30 -4.89 -21.87
C LEU A 366 -11.97 -3.69 -22.76
N GLN A 367 -13.00 -2.98 -23.20
CA GLN A 367 -12.84 -1.60 -23.64
C GLN A 367 -12.45 -0.81 -22.39
N ALA A 368 -11.16 -0.52 -22.28
CA ALA A 368 -10.63 0.47 -21.35
C ALA A 368 -11.12 1.83 -21.85
N GLU A 369 -12.30 2.25 -21.38
CA GLU A 369 -12.72 3.64 -21.48
C GLU A 369 -11.67 4.50 -20.78
N ALA A 370 -11.07 5.40 -21.56
CA ALA A 370 -10.09 6.36 -21.10
C ALA A 370 -10.68 7.18 -19.94
N ARG A 371 -10.31 6.86 -18.70
CA ARG A 371 -10.60 7.68 -17.53
C ARG A 371 -9.87 9.01 -17.71
N THR A 372 -10.62 10.05 -18.00
CA THR A 372 -10.15 11.42 -18.16
C THR A 372 -9.84 12.04 -16.80
N GLY A 373 -8.65 11.85 -16.35
CA GLY A 373 -8.00 12.49 -15.24
C GLY A 373 -6.55 12.04 -15.32
N ALA A 374 -5.70 12.80 -16.03
CA ALA A 374 -4.29 12.44 -16.19
C ALA A 374 -3.66 12.33 -14.81
N GLU A 375 -3.44 11.11 -14.33
CA GLU A 375 -2.67 10.84 -13.12
C GLU A 375 -1.25 11.34 -13.38
N ALA A 376 -0.87 12.38 -12.64
CA ALA A 376 0.39 13.08 -12.86
C ALA A 376 1.55 12.25 -12.31
N HIS A 377 2.61 12.12 -13.10
CA HIS A 377 3.90 11.67 -12.61
C HIS A 377 4.58 12.83 -11.88
N THR A 378 4.78 12.71 -10.58
CA THR A 378 5.42 13.77 -9.76
C THR A 378 6.72 13.29 -9.13
N THR A 379 7.68 14.18 -8.98
CA THR A 379 8.96 13.90 -8.31
C THR A 379 9.45 15.07 -7.48
N ARG A 380 10.18 14.79 -6.39
CA ARG A 380 10.95 15.75 -5.59
C ARG A 380 12.44 15.60 -5.91
N CYS A 381 12.86 16.08 -7.06
CA CYS A 381 14.27 16.04 -7.46
C CYS A 381 14.66 17.29 -8.24
N TYR A 382 15.79 17.90 -7.90
CA TYR A 382 16.30 19.07 -8.60
C TYR A 382 16.62 18.82 -10.08
N LEU A 383 16.94 17.59 -10.48
CA LEU A 383 17.14 17.23 -11.90
C LEU A 383 15.91 17.52 -12.78
N TYR A 384 14.73 17.69 -12.19
CA TYR A 384 13.47 17.94 -12.88
C TYR A 384 12.80 19.25 -12.43
N SER A 385 13.45 20.03 -11.56
CA SER A 385 12.91 21.28 -11.07
C SER A 385 13.13 22.41 -12.08
N PRO A 386 12.11 23.17 -12.47
CA PRO A 386 12.26 24.32 -13.37
C PRO A 386 13.06 25.48 -12.76
N ALA A 387 13.35 25.44 -11.45
CA ALA A 387 14.13 26.45 -10.74
C ALA A 387 15.66 26.21 -10.83
N VAL A 388 16.10 25.12 -11.45
CA VAL A 388 17.53 24.84 -11.66
C VAL A 388 17.90 25.23 -13.07
N ASP A 389 18.91 26.14 -13.19
CA ASP A 389 19.46 26.56 -14.46
C ASP A 389 19.97 25.32 -15.23
N PRO A 390 19.54 25.13 -16.50
CA PRO A 390 19.97 23.98 -17.30
C PRO A 390 21.51 23.89 -17.47
N GLU A 391 22.25 25.01 -17.35
CA GLU A 391 23.71 25.01 -17.40
C GLU A 391 24.39 24.38 -16.16
N VAL A 392 23.65 24.21 -15.05
CA VAL A 392 24.13 23.59 -13.80
C VAL A 392 23.81 22.07 -13.75
N MET A 393 23.08 21.56 -14.73
CA MET A 393 22.81 20.13 -14.82
C MET A 393 24.08 19.36 -15.18
N PRO A 394 24.47 18.33 -14.40
CA PRO A 394 25.55 17.45 -14.83
C PRO A 394 25.13 16.79 -16.15
N GLU A 395 26.01 16.83 -17.18
CA GLU A 395 25.81 16.06 -18.41
C GLU A 395 25.47 14.61 -18.05
N MET A 396 24.25 14.21 -18.35
CA MET A 396 23.87 12.81 -18.21
C MET A 396 24.62 12.04 -19.30
N PRO A 397 25.50 11.08 -18.93
CA PRO A 397 26.03 10.19 -19.94
C PRO A 397 24.85 9.37 -20.47
N LEU A 398 24.39 9.68 -21.66
CA LEU A 398 23.60 8.80 -22.51
C LEU A 398 24.45 7.57 -22.76
N LYS A 399 24.46 6.61 -21.84
CA LYS A 399 25.01 5.29 -22.11
C LYS A 399 24.00 4.56 -22.98
N ASP A 400 24.33 4.59 -24.27
CA ASP A 400 23.99 3.65 -25.33
C ASP A 400 22.85 2.68 -25.01
N ALA A 401 21.69 3.00 -25.57
CA ALA A 401 20.72 2.00 -25.97
C ALA A 401 21.35 1.24 -27.17
N ARG A 402 21.94 0.09 -26.93
CA ARG A 402 22.12 -1.00 -27.86
C ARG A 402 21.86 -2.32 -27.16
#